data_4fccfece3cb380d548ecc8dd62078d46
#
_entry.id   4fccfece3cb380d548ecc8dd62078d46
#
_cell.length_a   1.000
_cell.length_b   1.000
_cell.length_c   1.000
_cell.angle_alpha   90.00
_cell.angle_beta   90.00
_cell.angle_gamma   90.00
#
_symmetry.space_group_name_H-M   'P 1'
#
loop_
_entity.id
_entity.type
_entity.pdbx_description
1 polymer ?
#
loop_
_entity_poly.entity_id
_entity_poly.type
_entity_poly.pdbx_seq_one_letter_code
_entity_poly.pdbx_strand_id
1 'polypeptide(L)'
;GHEQTRANWVSGRPMPATMLNGAHPFADGKLHYLVSALGGQITHAGEMWNYAAGIPHPQPHFEGHGLSAIPCKSALWLDYTGRRIGPEPLVTGFDTHILCQRVAAQAKPYTWQLMNWRIATKELAFSGAEHNQRIRDRQFPMFLKETLLGNHRLVKQMAAESKHFLVDDTLAGLAAKMNELTGTNDVQVSVLQQTADAFDANFQRGMSVVNDDQI
;
A
#
# COMPACT_ATOMS: atom_id res chain seq x y z
N GLY A 1 -16.34 -5.08 10.29
CA GLY A 1 -16.07 -3.83 9.58
C GLY A 1 -15.05 -2.97 10.32
N HIS A 2 -14.61 -1.86 9.75
CA HIS A 2 -13.58 -1.00 10.34
C HIS A 2 -13.94 -0.41 11.72
N GLU A 3 -15.20 -0.21 12.02
CA GLU A 3 -15.65 0.24 13.35
C GLU A 3 -15.30 -0.80 14.43
N GLN A 4 -15.50 -2.07 14.15
CA GLN A 4 -15.11 -3.14 15.07
C GLN A 4 -13.60 -3.31 15.15
N THR A 5 -12.91 -3.14 14.01
CA THR A 5 -11.46 -3.08 13.99
C THR A 5 -10.94 -1.97 14.90
N ARG A 6 -11.54 -0.78 14.85
CA ARG A 6 -11.16 0.33 15.74
C ARG A 6 -11.51 0.04 17.20
N ALA A 7 -12.69 -0.52 17.48
CA ALA A 7 -13.13 -0.86 18.83
C ALA A 7 -12.24 -1.92 19.51
N ASN A 8 -11.66 -2.82 18.72
CA ASN A 8 -10.77 -3.89 19.19
C ASN A 8 -9.29 -3.57 18.97
N TRP A 9 -8.94 -2.32 18.62
CA TRP A 9 -7.56 -1.94 18.38
C TRP A 9 -6.73 -2.12 19.65
N VAL A 10 -5.55 -2.70 19.49
CA VAL A 10 -4.67 -3.03 20.62
C VAL A 10 -4.24 -1.76 21.35
N SER A 11 -4.47 -1.72 22.66
CA SER A 11 -4.06 -0.62 23.52
C SER A 11 -2.54 -0.40 23.46
N GLY A 12 -2.13 0.86 23.41
CA GLY A 12 -0.73 1.25 23.34
C GLY A 12 -0.11 1.21 21.93
N ARG A 13 -0.84 0.73 20.91
CA ARG A 13 -0.41 0.82 19.51
C ARG A 13 -1.01 2.07 18.85
N PRO A 14 -0.25 2.79 18.00
CA PRO A 14 -0.80 3.90 17.23
C PRO A 14 -2.00 3.45 16.39
N MET A 15 -3.12 4.13 16.52
CA MET A 15 -4.31 3.87 15.72
C MET A 15 -4.31 4.79 14.49
N PRO A 16 -4.49 4.27 13.28
CA PRO A 16 -4.59 5.11 12.10
C PRO A 16 -5.84 5.99 12.16
N ALA A 17 -5.70 7.26 11.80
CA ALA A 17 -6.81 8.21 11.75
C ALA A 17 -7.85 7.80 10.69
N THR A 18 -7.39 7.23 9.59
CA THR A 18 -8.22 6.75 8.47
C THR A 18 -7.95 5.28 8.21
N MET A 19 -9.01 4.51 8.06
CA MET A 19 -8.97 3.11 7.65
C MET A 19 -9.85 2.92 6.42
N LEU A 20 -9.31 2.30 5.39
CA LEU A 20 -10.08 1.87 4.24
C LEU A 20 -10.57 0.44 4.44
N ASN A 21 -11.74 0.13 3.94
CA ASN A 21 -12.33 -1.21 4.03
C ASN A 21 -12.27 -1.91 2.66
N GLY A 22 -11.44 -2.94 2.55
CA GLY A 22 -11.37 -3.80 1.37
C GLY A 22 -12.27 -5.05 1.47
N ALA A 23 -12.98 -5.23 2.60
CA ALA A 23 -13.89 -6.36 2.79
C ALA A 23 -15.28 -6.04 2.26
N HIS A 24 -16.10 -7.08 2.14
CA HIS A 24 -17.50 -6.93 1.77
C HIS A 24 -18.25 -6.02 2.78
N PRO A 25 -19.11 -5.09 2.35
CA PRO A 25 -19.80 -4.15 3.25
C PRO A 25 -20.67 -4.84 4.32
N PHE A 26 -21.14 -6.03 4.04
CA PHE A 26 -21.92 -6.84 5.01
C PHE A 26 -21.06 -7.70 5.94
N ALA A 27 -19.73 -7.60 5.90
CA ALA A 27 -18.85 -8.18 6.91
C ALA A 27 -18.88 -7.32 8.18
N ASP A 28 -20.03 -7.25 8.83
CA ASP A 28 -20.34 -6.35 9.93
C ASP A 28 -20.11 -6.97 11.33
N GLY A 29 -19.71 -8.24 11.39
CA GLY A 29 -19.42 -8.93 12.64
C GLY A 29 -20.64 -9.44 13.42
N LYS A 30 -21.86 -9.29 12.90
CA LYS A 30 -23.08 -9.76 13.58
C LYS A 30 -23.01 -11.24 13.94
N LEU A 31 -22.37 -12.06 13.11
CA LEU A 31 -22.19 -13.47 13.40
C LEU A 31 -21.38 -13.71 14.68
N HIS A 32 -20.36 -12.88 14.95
CA HIS A 32 -19.58 -12.98 16.18
C HIS A 32 -20.44 -12.71 17.42
N TYR A 33 -21.33 -11.71 17.37
CA TYR A 33 -22.26 -11.42 18.45
C TYR A 33 -23.25 -12.56 18.68
N LEU A 34 -23.76 -13.16 17.59
CA LEU A 34 -24.66 -14.28 17.69
C LEU A 34 -23.98 -15.50 18.34
N VAL A 35 -22.74 -15.81 17.94
CA VAL A 35 -21.95 -16.89 18.54
C VAL A 35 -21.70 -16.62 20.02
N SER A 36 -21.39 -15.39 20.41
CA SER A 36 -21.21 -15.01 21.81
C SER A 36 -22.52 -15.15 22.61
N ALA A 37 -23.65 -14.77 22.04
CA ALA A 37 -24.97 -14.92 22.67
C ALA A 37 -25.36 -16.39 22.92
N LEU A 38 -24.81 -17.32 22.11
CA LEU A 38 -24.97 -18.75 22.26
C LEU A 38 -23.90 -19.40 23.18
N GLY A 39 -23.12 -18.62 23.90
CA GLY A 39 -22.08 -19.09 24.82
C GLY A 39 -20.70 -19.33 24.19
N GLY A 40 -20.51 -19.00 22.93
CA GLY A 40 -19.20 -19.04 22.29
C GLY A 40 -18.29 -17.91 22.79
N GLN A 41 -17.00 -18.16 22.82
CA GLN A 41 -15.99 -17.16 23.18
C GLN A 41 -15.28 -16.61 21.95
N ILE A 42 -15.14 -15.27 21.86
CA ILE A 42 -14.31 -14.60 20.90
C ILE A 42 -12.97 -14.33 21.56
N THR A 43 -11.90 -14.90 21.02
CA THR A 43 -10.53 -14.69 21.50
C THR A 43 -9.76 -13.87 20.49
N HIS A 44 -8.67 -13.23 20.93
CA HIS A 44 -7.75 -12.50 20.04
C HIS A 44 -8.44 -11.41 19.19
N ALA A 45 -9.45 -10.75 19.72
CA ALA A 45 -10.20 -9.73 19.00
C ALA A 45 -9.33 -8.52 18.58
N GLY A 46 -8.17 -8.33 19.22
CA GLY A 46 -7.16 -7.35 18.82
C GLY A 46 -6.26 -7.80 17.67
N GLU A 47 -6.26 -9.10 17.35
CA GLU A 47 -5.49 -9.65 16.24
C GLU A 47 -6.35 -9.60 14.97
N MET A 48 -6.03 -8.66 14.08
CA MET A 48 -6.79 -8.43 12.87
C MET A 48 -5.87 -8.28 11.67
N TRP A 49 -6.38 -8.61 10.51
CA TRP A 49 -5.61 -8.54 9.28
C TRP A 49 -5.66 -7.12 8.70
N ASN A 50 -4.61 -6.35 8.98
CA ASN A 50 -4.44 -5.00 8.47
C ASN A 50 -3.35 -4.95 7.41
N TYR A 51 -3.54 -4.11 6.41
CA TYR A 51 -2.56 -3.83 5.36
C TYR A 51 -2.17 -2.35 5.43
N ALA A 52 -0.87 -2.06 5.44
CA ALA A 52 -0.36 -0.69 5.42
C ALA A 52 -0.45 -0.06 4.02
N ALA A 53 -0.44 -0.88 2.97
CA ALA A 53 -0.55 -0.44 1.59
C ALA A 53 -1.99 -0.56 1.09
N GLY A 54 -2.69 0.55 1.07
CA GLY A 54 -4.04 0.64 0.55
C GLY A 54 -4.31 2.02 -0.04
N ILE A 55 -5.13 2.05 -1.08
CA ILE A 55 -5.60 3.29 -1.70
C ILE A 55 -7.12 3.29 -1.74
N PRO A 56 -7.78 4.45 -1.78
CA PRO A 56 -9.20 4.50 -2.09
C PRO A 56 -9.49 3.77 -3.41
N HIS A 57 -10.53 2.96 -3.40
CA HIS A 57 -10.92 2.21 -4.61
C HIS A 57 -11.28 3.18 -5.75
N PRO A 58 -10.75 3.01 -6.98
CA PRO A 58 -11.03 3.92 -8.09
C PRO A 58 -12.52 4.02 -8.42
N GLN A 59 -13.24 2.92 -8.24
CA GLN A 59 -14.68 2.80 -8.46
C GLN A 59 -15.33 2.27 -7.18
N PRO A 60 -15.53 3.11 -6.14
CA PRO A 60 -15.99 2.65 -4.83
C PRO A 60 -17.43 2.16 -4.89
N HIS A 61 -17.70 0.99 -4.33
CA HIS A 61 -19.05 0.43 -4.18
C HIS A 61 -19.76 0.86 -2.90
N PHE A 62 -19.00 1.43 -1.95
CA PHE A 62 -19.50 1.97 -0.68
C PHE A 62 -18.49 2.98 -0.11
N GLU A 63 -18.93 3.80 0.83
CA GLU A 63 -18.09 4.80 1.49
C GLU A 63 -16.91 4.13 2.23
N GLY A 64 -15.71 4.66 2.05
CA GLY A 64 -14.49 4.09 2.63
C GLY A 64 -13.99 2.82 1.95
N HIS A 65 -14.53 2.47 0.77
CA HIS A 65 -14.04 1.32 0.01
C HIS A 65 -12.58 1.50 -0.39
N GLY A 66 -11.75 0.56 0.05
CA GLY A 66 -10.32 0.53 -0.20
C GLY A 66 -9.89 -0.59 -1.13
N LEU A 67 -8.82 -0.35 -1.84
CA LEU A 67 -8.12 -1.33 -2.66
C LEU A 67 -6.78 -1.63 -2.01
N SER A 68 -6.56 -2.89 -1.64
CA SER A 68 -5.29 -3.32 -1.07
C SER A 68 -4.27 -3.53 -2.17
N ALA A 69 -3.15 -2.81 -2.06
CA ALA A 69 -1.98 -3.00 -2.90
C ALA A 69 -1.01 -3.98 -2.24
N ILE A 70 -0.36 -4.81 -3.05
CA ILE A 70 0.82 -5.56 -2.61
C ILE A 70 2.01 -4.62 -2.79
N PRO A 71 2.75 -4.29 -1.71
CA PRO A 71 3.88 -3.40 -1.81
C PRO A 71 4.93 -3.94 -2.78
N CYS A 72 5.38 -3.09 -3.70
CA CYS A 72 6.48 -3.44 -4.60
C CYS A 72 7.78 -3.52 -3.81
N LYS A 73 8.49 -4.63 -3.90
CA LYS A 73 9.75 -4.85 -3.16
C LYS A 73 10.83 -3.84 -3.54
N SER A 74 10.88 -3.49 -4.82
CA SER A 74 11.87 -2.56 -5.38
C SER A 74 11.43 -1.08 -5.34
N ALA A 75 10.25 -0.77 -4.78
CA ALA A 75 9.78 0.60 -4.63
C ALA A 75 10.35 1.24 -3.36
N LEU A 76 10.63 2.53 -3.42
CA LEU A 76 10.94 3.31 -2.23
C LEU A 76 9.65 3.60 -1.46
N TRP A 77 9.63 3.22 -0.19
CA TRP A 77 8.56 3.59 0.70
C TRP A 77 8.89 4.90 1.42
N LEU A 78 8.07 5.91 1.19
CA LEU A 78 8.31 7.26 1.66
C LEU A 78 7.24 7.66 2.69
N ASP A 79 7.63 8.46 3.64
CA ASP A 79 6.73 9.13 4.56
C ASP A 79 5.90 10.23 3.82
N TYR A 80 5.02 10.88 4.54
CA TYR A 80 4.18 11.95 3.98
C TYR A 80 4.99 13.15 3.43
N THR A 81 6.27 13.32 3.79
CA THR A 81 7.15 14.39 3.32
C THR A 81 8.00 14.00 2.09
N GLY A 82 7.95 12.75 1.67
CA GLY A 82 8.79 12.22 0.59
C GLY A 82 10.16 11.70 1.04
N ARG A 83 10.40 11.56 2.35
CA ARG A 83 11.61 10.92 2.89
C ARG A 83 11.41 9.42 2.98
N ARG A 84 12.46 8.68 2.70
CA ARG A 84 12.41 7.23 2.84
C ARG A 84 12.16 6.81 4.28
N ILE A 85 11.24 5.87 4.46
CA ILE A 85 11.04 5.15 5.71
C ILE A 85 11.99 3.95 5.70
N GLY A 86 12.86 3.86 6.67
CA GLY A 86 13.87 2.81 6.72
C GLY A 86 15.27 3.36 6.92
N PRO A 87 16.31 2.55 6.84
CA PRO A 87 16.60 1.48 5.84
C PRO A 87 16.09 0.08 6.17
N GLU A 88 15.45 -0.13 7.31
CA GLU A 88 14.83 -1.42 7.62
C GLU A 88 13.81 -1.81 6.54
N PRO A 89 13.78 -3.07 6.07
CA PRO A 89 12.84 -3.48 5.05
C PRO A 89 11.43 -3.38 5.60
N LEU A 90 10.61 -2.53 4.99
CA LEU A 90 9.20 -2.41 5.34
C LEU A 90 8.34 -3.48 4.65
N VAL A 91 8.87 -4.10 3.62
CA VAL A 91 8.22 -5.19 2.89
C VAL A 91 8.78 -6.51 3.40
N THR A 92 8.36 -6.93 4.58
CA THR A 92 8.78 -8.18 5.21
C THR A 92 7.79 -9.30 4.94
N GLY A 93 7.45 -9.54 3.71
CA GLY A 93 6.66 -10.69 3.31
C GLY A 93 5.33 -10.92 4.03
N PHE A 94 5.32 -11.07 5.35
CA PHE A 94 4.12 -11.44 6.12
C PHE A 94 3.89 -10.65 7.40
N ASP A 95 4.86 -9.89 7.90
CA ASP A 95 4.64 -9.08 9.10
C ASP A 95 4.08 -7.69 8.75
N THR A 96 2.76 -7.62 8.71
CA THR A 96 2.06 -6.35 8.48
C THR A 96 1.97 -5.48 9.72
N HIS A 97 2.25 -6.00 10.92
CA HIS A 97 2.14 -5.25 12.16
C HIS A 97 3.13 -4.09 12.24
N ILE A 98 4.41 -4.36 11.99
CA ILE A 98 5.46 -3.34 12.00
C ILE A 98 5.15 -2.24 11.00
N LEU A 99 4.75 -2.61 9.78
CA LEU A 99 4.35 -1.69 8.74
C LEU A 99 3.17 -0.80 9.16
N CYS A 100 2.10 -1.39 9.66
CA CYS A 100 0.92 -0.66 10.12
C CYS A 100 1.26 0.28 11.28
N GLN A 101 2.13 -0.14 12.20
CA GLN A 101 2.60 0.71 13.30
C GLN A 101 3.41 1.90 12.80
N ARG A 102 4.34 1.68 11.87
CA ARG A 102 5.16 2.75 11.26
C ARG A 102 4.30 3.77 10.53
N VAL A 103 3.33 3.32 9.74
CA VAL A 103 2.39 4.21 9.04
C VAL A 103 1.50 4.96 10.02
N ALA A 104 0.94 4.28 11.03
CA ALA A 104 0.04 4.88 12.01
C ALA A 104 0.74 5.87 12.96
N ALA A 105 2.04 5.70 13.19
CA ALA A 105 2.84 6.58 14.05
C ALA A 105 3.23 7.91 13.39
N GLN A 106 2.99 8.09 12.10
CA GLN A 106 3.32 9.32 11.41
C GLN A 106 2.37 10.47 11.78
N ALA A 107 2.82 11.71 11.61
CA ALA A 107 1.99 12.88 11.83
C ALA A 107 0.78 12.96 10.87
N LYS A 108 0.91 12.36 9.69
CA LYS A 108 -0.18 12.22 8.70
C LYS A 108 -0.41 10.75 8.36
N PRO A 109 -1.66 10.30 8.20
CA PRO A 109 -2.00 8.87 8.10
C PRO A 109 -1.85 8.32 6.68
N TYR A 110 -0.83 8.75 5.94
CA TYR A 110 -0.54 8.25 4.59
C TYR A 110 0.96 8.19 4.32
N THR A 111 1.31 7.38 3.36
CA THR A 111 2.67 7.18 2.85
C THR A 111 2.64 7.15 1.33
N TRP A 112 3.81 7.20 0.73
CA TRP A 112 3.99 7.11 -0.70
C TRP A 112 4.85 5.91 -1.06
N GLN A 113 4.58 5.31 -2.21
CA GLN A 113 5.50 4.36 -2.84
C GLN A 113 6.00 4.97 -4.14
N LEU A 114 7.30 5.28 -4.19
CA LEU A 114 7.95 5.80 -5.37
C LEU A 114 8.57 4.65 -6.16
N MET A 115 8.23 4.55 -7.43
CA MET A 115 8.72 3.51 -8.32
C MET A 115 8.78 4.01 -9.76
N ASN A 116 9.65 3.44 -10.56
CA ASN A 116 9.64 3.68 -11.98
C ASN A 116 8.67 2.73 -12.71
N TRP A 117 8.43 3.01 -13.98
CA TRP A 117 7.50 2.22 -14.80
C TRP A 117 7.87 0.73 -14.91
N ARG A 118 9.16 0.42 -14.92
CA ARG A 118 9.64 -0.97 -14.97
C ARG A 118 9.27 -1.72 -13.69
N ILE A 119 9.50 -1.14 -12.54
CA ILE A 119 9.13 -1.72 -11.24
C ILE A 119 7.62 -1.90 -11.18
N ALA A 120 6.85 -0.84 -11.50
CA ALA A 120 5.39 -0.91 -11.49
C ALA A 120 4.86 -2.06 -12.36
N THR A 121 5.34 -2.21 -13.60
CA THR A 121 4.86 -3.28 -14.49
C THR A 121 5.23 -4.69 -14.03
N LYS A 122 6.30 -4.84 -13.27
CA LYS A 122 6.79 -6.14 -12.80
C LYS A 122 6.24 -6.57 -11.44
N GLU A 123 6.00 -5.62 -10.57
CA GLU A 123 5.76 -5.92 -9.15
C GLU A 123 4.40 -5.42 -8.64
N LEU A 124 3.77 -4.43 -9.31
CA LEU A 124 2.50 -3.90 -8.84
C LEU A 124 1.40 -4.95 -8.94
N ALA A 125 0.74 -5.20 -7.82
CA ALA A 125 -0.42 -6.06 -7.76
C ALA A 125 -1.46 -5.49 -6.79
N PHE A 126 -2.71 -5.73 -7.09
CA PHE A 126 -3.84 -5.34 -6.26
C PHE A 126 -4.71 -6.56 -5.96
N SER A 127 -5.40 -6.52 -4.83
CA SER A 127 -6.44 -7.50 -4.52
C SER A 127 -7.69 -7.24 -5.37
N GLY A 128 -8.55 -8.25 -5.45
CA GLY A 128 -9.82 -8.14 -6.17
C GLY A 128 -9.80 -8.76 -7.57
N ALA A 129 -10.92 -9.37 -7.94
CA ALA A 129 -11.07 -10.08 -9.22
C ALA A 129 -11.05 -9.11 -10.43
N GLU A 130 -11.48 -7.88 -10.23
CA GLU A 130 -11.49 -6.82 -11.25
C GLU A 130 -10.09 -6.42 -11.70
N HIS A 131 -9.10 -6.49 -10.82
CA HIS A 131 -7.70 -6.19 -11.11
C HIS A 131 -6.91 -7.42 -11.57
N ASN A 132 -7.45 -8.62 -11.33
CA ASN A 132 -6.85 -9.91 -11.66
C ASN A 132 -7.63 -10.67 -12.74
N GLN A 133 -8.05 -9.98 -13.79
CA GLN A 133 -8.90 -10.53 -14.85
C GLN A 133 -8.36 -11.80 -15.49
N ARG A 134 -7.02 -11.90 -15.69
CA ARG A 134 -6.41 -13.08 -16.31
C ARG A 134 -6.61 -14.35 -15.48
N ILE A 135 -6.54 -14.19 -14.15
CA ILE A 135 -6.79 -15.30 -13.21
C ILE A 135 -8.30 -15.58 -13.14
N ARG A 136 -9.11 -14.54 -12.98
CA ARG A 136 -10.59 -14.66 -12.91
C ARG A 136 -11.15 -15.36 -14.14
N ASP A 137 -10.71 -14.98 -15.33
CA ASP A 137 -11.21 -15.48 -16.60
C ASP A 137 -10.41 -16.69 -17.11
N ARG A 138 -9.54 -17.28 -16.26
CA ARG A 138 -8.72 -18.48 -16.54
C ARG A 138 -7.85 -18.35 -17.80
N GLN A 139 -7.37 -17.15 -18.09
CA GLN A 139 -6.52 -16.86 -19.23
C GLN A 139 -5.03 -17.10 -18.89
N PHE A 140 -4.68 -18.30 -18.47
CA PHE A 140 -3.34 -18.64 -17.96
C PHE A 140 -2.17 -18.32 -18.90
N PRO A 141 -2.25 -18.53 -20.24
CA PRO A 141 -1.16 -18.12 -21.14
C PRO A 141 -0.91 -16.61 -21.12
N MET A 142 -1.97 -15.81 -21.04
CA MET A 142 -1.87 -14.35 -20.96
C MET A 142 -1.37 -13.90 -19.58
N PHE A 143 -1.79 -14.56 -18.52
CA PHE A 143 -1.25 -14.35 -17.17
C PHE A 143 0.26 -14.60 -17.12
N LEU A 144 0.73 -15.73 -17.67
CA LEU A 144 2.15 -16.04 -17.73
C LEU A 144 2.93 -15.00 -18.55
N LYS A 145 2.38 -14.57 -19.69
CA LYS A 145 2.96 -13.49 -20.48
C LYS A 145 3.08 -12.19 -19.69
N GLU A 146 2.02 -11.75 -19.01
CA GLU A 146 2.04 -10.53 -18.18
C GLU A 146 3.05 -10.66 -17.00
N THR A 147 3.20 -11.85 -16.41
CA THR A 147 4.20 -12.12 -15.36
C THR A 147 5.63 -12.00 -15.90
N LEU A 148 5.91 -12.55 -17.09
CA LEU A 148 7.25 -12.55 -17.68
C LEU A 148 7.63 -11.20 -18.29
N LEU A 149 6.72 -10.54 -18.98
CA LEU A 149 6.98 -9.31 -19.73
C LEU A 149 6.58 -8.03 -19.00
N GLY A 150 5.79 -8.15 -17.93
CA GLY A 150 5.24 -7.06 -17.16
C GLY A 150 3.75 -6.81 -17.44
N ASN A 151 3.02 -6.46 -16.38
CA ASN A 151 1.58 -6.18 -16.45
C ASN A 151 1.30 -4.72 -16.80
N HIS A 152 1.65 -4.33 -18.02
CA HIS A 152 1.44 -2.97 -18.55
C HIS A 152 -0.04 -2.56 -18.54
N ARG A 153 -0.94 -3.51 -18.70
CA ARG A 153 -2.39 -3.26 -18.68
C ARG A 153 -2.82 -2.72 -17.33
N LEU A 154 -2.46 -3.41 -16.25
CA LEU A 154 -2.81 -3.01 -14.88
C LEU A 154 -2.27 -1.62 -14.55
N VAL A 155 -0.99 -1.36 -14.85
CA VAL A 155 -0.37 -0.07 -14.57
C VAL A 155 -1.06 1.07 -15.32
N LYS A 156 -1.38 0.87 -16.62
CA LYS A 156 -2.12 1.85 -17.42
C LYS A 156 -3.54 2.06 -16.90
N GLN A 157 -4.22 0.99 -16.48
CA GLN A 157 -5.53 1.07 -15.88
C GLN A 157 -5.49 1.91 -14.59
N MET A 158 -4.56 1.63 -13.70
CA MET A 158 -4.42 2.38 -12.44
C MET A 158 -4.07 3.84 -12.68
N ALA A 159 -3.19 4.13 -13.63
CA ALA A 159 -2.83 5.50 -14.01
C ALA A 159 -4.02 6.30 -14.57
N ALA A 160 -4.96 5.62 -15.24
CA ALA A 160 -6.13 6.27 -15.83
C ALA A 160 -7.31 6.41 -14.84
N GLU A 161 -7.49 5.44 -13.94
CA GLU A 161 -8.68 5.33 -13.11
C GLU A 161 -8.46 5.83 -11.67
N SER A 162 -7.24 5.78 -11.13
CA SER A 162 -6.98 6.10 -9.74
C SER A 162 -6.32 7.46 -9.56
N LYS A 163 -6.97 8.33 -8.80
CA LYS A 163 -6.39 9.61 -8.36
C LYS A 163 -5.15 9.45 -7.47
N HIS A 164 -5.00 8.28 -6.84
CA HIS A 164 -3.92 7.98 -5.91
C HIS A 164 -2.75 7.24 -6.58
N PHE A 165 -2.82 7.04 -7.90
CA PHE A 165 -1.73 6.50 -8.71
C PHE A 165 -1.18 7.60 -9.61
N LEU A 166 -0.23 8.36 -9.05
CA LEU A 166 0.34 9.53 -9.71
C LEU A 166 1.44 9.13 -10.69
N VAL A 167 1.43 9.71 -11.87
CA VAL A 167 2.44 9.47 -12.92
C VAL A 167 2.97 10.80 -13.41
N ASP A 168 4.29 10.94 -13.47
CA ASP A 168 4.97 12.07 -14.07
C ASP A 168 6.34 11.65 -14.61
N ASP A 169 6.85 12.36 -15.59
CA ASP A 169 8.17 12.11 -16.18
C ASP A 169 9.32 12.72 -15.35
N THR A 170 8.98 13.57 -14.37
CA THR A 170 9.94 14.27 -13.52
C THR A 170 9.57 14.18 -12.05
N LEU A 171 10.58 14.15 -11.16
CA LEU A 171 10.34 14.22 -9.72
C LEU A 171 9.69 15.54 -9.30
N ALA A 172 9.96 16.62 -10.01
CA ALA A 172 9.32 17.91 -9.75
C ALA A 172 7.81 17.89 -10.05
N GLY A 173 7.42 17.35 -11.20
CA GLY A 173 6.03 17.17 -11.55
C GLY A 173 5.32 16.19 -10.63
N LEU A 174 6.00 15.11 -10.24
CA LEU A 174 5.47 14.15 -9.29
C LEU A 174 5.23 14.78 -7.90
N ALA A 175 6.19 15.54 -7.36
CA ALA A 175 6.05 16.24 -6.10
C ALA A 175 4.88 17.26 -6.14
N ALA A 176 4.71 17.98 -7.26
CA ALA A 176 3.59 18.88 -7.44
C ALA A 176 2.24 18.15 -7.37
N LYS A 177 2.11 17.02 -8.07
CA LYS A 177 0.89 16.17 -8.02
C LYS A 177 0.64 15.57 -6.64
N MET A 178 1.68 15.16 -5.91
CA MET A 178 1.57 14.66 -4.54
C MET A 178 1.02 15.75 -3.61
N ASN A 179 1.54 16.96 -3.70
CA ASN A 179 1.08 18.11 -2.93
C ASN A 179 -0.35 18.53 -3.31
N GLU A 180 -0.68 18.54 -4.59
CA GLU A 180 -2.04 18.81 -5.08
C GLU A 180 -3.04 17.79 -4.54
N LEU A 181 -2.73 16.51 -4.61
CA LEU A 181 -3.61 15.44 -4.11
C LEU A 181 -3.90 15.58 -2.62
N THR A 182 -2.91 16.00 -1.83
CA THR A 182 -3.04 16.12 -0.37
C THR A 182 -3.49 17.51 0.08
N GLY A 183 -3.51 18.50 -0.81
CA GLY A 183 -3.80 19.90 -0.48
C GLY A 183 -2.71 20.52 0.41
N THR A 184 -1.46 20.10 0.28
CA THR A 184 -0.33 20.52 1.14
C THR A 184 0.89 20.91 0.31
N ASN A 185 1.96 21.33 0.99
CA ASN A 185 3.29 21.55 0.42
C ASN A 185 4.35 20.74 1.16
N ASP A 186 3.98 19.58 1.67
CA ASP A 186 4.87 18.76 2.51
C ASP A 186 6.01 18.11 1.72
N VAL A 187 5.74 17.73 0.47
CA VAL A 187 6.72 17.09 -0.40
C VAL A 187 7.55 18.12 -1.11
N GLN A 188 8.83 18.24 -0.72
CA GLN A 188 9.80 19.09 -1.37
C GLN A 188 10.57 18.32 -2.44
N VAL A 189 10.70 18.89 -3.64
CA VAL A 189 11.43 18.25 -4.75
C VAL A 189 12.85 17.87 -4.37
N SER A 190 13.56 18.74 -3.64
CA SER A 190 14.92 18.46 -3.19
C SER A 190 15.01 17.26 -2.25
N VAL A 191 14.02 17.07 -1.38
CA VAL A 191 13.96 15.92 -0.46
C VAL A 191 13.71 14.64 -1.24
N LEU A 192 12.77 14.68 -2.18
CA LEU A 192 12.44 13.53 -3.04
C LEU A 192 13.63 13.13 -3.90
N GLN A 193 14.35 14.11 -4.49
CA GLN A 193 15.56 13.88 -5.27
C GLN A 193 16.68 13.28 -4.41
N GLN A 194 16.96 13.86 -3.24
CA GLN A 194 17.98 13.34 -2.32
C GLN A 194 17.67 11.90 -1.89
N THR A 195 16.39 11.59 -1.68
CA THR A 195 15.96 10.25 -1.30
C THR A 195 16.21 9.24 -2.43
N ALA A 196 15.87 9.59 -3.67
CA ALA A 196 16.10 8.76 -4.84
C ALA A 196 17.59 8.57 -5.11
N ASP A 197 18.37 9.65 -5.09
CA ASP A 197 19.82 9.63 -5.34
C ASP A 197 20.55 8.78 -4.30
N ALA A 198 20.18 8.87 -3.02
CA ALA A 198 20.78 8.06 -1.96
C ALA A 198 20.51 6.56 -2.15
N PHE A 199 19.30 6.20 -2.59
CA PHE A 199 18.96 4.83 -2.88
C PHE A 199 19.75 4.30 -4.10
N ASP A 200 19.76 5.06 -5.19
CA ASP A 200 20.49 4.69 -6.41
C ASP A 200 22.01 4.56 -6.15
N ALA A 201 22.58 5.46 -5.35
CA ALA A 201 23.99 5.40 -4.96
C ALA A 201 24.30 4.13 -4.15
N ASN A 202 23.41 3.73 -3.26
CA ASN A 202 23.53 2.46 -2.51
C ASN A 202 23.52 1.27 -3.46
N PHE A 203 22.57 1.23 -4.38
CA PHE A 203 22.45 0.17 -5.36
C PHE A 203 23.71 0.05 -6.25
N GLN A 204 24.29 1.17 -6.66
CA GLN A 204 25.50 1.22 -7.49
C GLN A 204 26.77 0.69 -6.78
N ARG A 205 26.80 0.70 -5.44
CA ARG A 205 27.95 0.14 -4.68
C ARG A 205 28.11 -1.37 -4.84
N GLY A 206 27.06 -2.05 -5.27
CA GLY A 206 27.03 -3.50 -5.43
C GLY A 206 26.69 -4.26 -4.15
N MET A 207 26.17 -5.46 -4.32
CA MET A 207 25.60 -6.28 -3.24
C MET A 207 26.55 -6.59 -2.07
N SER A 208 27.86 -6.60 -2.30
CA SER A 208 28.85 -6.93 -1.26
C SER A 208 29.09 -5.84 -0.23
N VAL A 209 28.65 -4.61 -0.52
CA VAL A 209 28.90 -3.43 0.35
C VAL A 209 27.61 -2.67 0.69
N VAL A 210 26.48 -3.21 0.26
CA VAL A 210 25.15 -2.65 0.59
C VAL A 210 24.81 -3.01 2.03
N ASN A 211 24.48 -2.02 2.83
CA ASN A 211 24.01 -2.17 4.21
C ASN A 211 22.51 -1.81 4.34
N ASP A 212 21.78 -2.02 3.29
CA ASP A 212 20.37 -1.69 3.16
C ASP A 212 19.58 -2.97 2.86
N ASP A 213 18.81 -3.43 3.83
CA ASP A 213 18.10 -4.70 3.76
C ASP A 213 16.98 -4.73 2.71
N GLN A 214 16.65 -3.58 2.10
CA GLN A 214 15.69 -3.50 0.99
C GLN A 214 16.36 -3.79 -0.37
N ILE A 215 17.65 -3.64 -0.51
CA ILE A 215 18.43 -3.88 -1.72
C ILE A 215 19.05 -5.28 -1.67
#